data_a34d052bca620d7252e469f83c8b2ba2
#
_entry.id   a34d052bca620d7252e469f83c8b2ba2
#
_cell.length_a   1.000
_cell.length_b   1.000
_cell.length_c   1.000
_cell.angle_alpha   90.00
_cell.angle_beta   90.00
_cell.angle_gamma   90.00
#
_symmetry.space_group_name_H-M   'P 1'
#
loop_
_entity.id
_entity.type
_entity.pdbx_description
1 polymer ?
#
loop_
_entity_poly.entity_id
_entity_poly.type
_entity_poly.pdbx_seq_one_letter_code
_entity_poly.pdbx_strand_id
1 'polypeptide(L)'
;MQTNNPLLEQLRDIQLPDPVGWWPLAFSWWILLFSIIAIITGAIWYYLDLRRRNIYRRSALQQIDEIMQKTDMSDNVKISAINAVLKRVALTAYGRLITASLHDQAWLDFLSETASYIPQPDHLQDVLNFAYKPSSEDKIDFTQSNLSPNRALEIWRDYAKKWIKGHHQ
;
A
#
# COMPACT_ATOMS: atom_id res chain seq x y z
N MET A 1 19.85 -91.70 -11.64
CA MET A 1 20.73 -91.18 -12.70
C MET A 1 20.59 -89.67 -12.67
N GLN A 2 21.57 -89.06 -12.06
CA GLN A 2 21.64 -87.57 -12.13
C GLN A 2 22.42 -87.25 -13.40
N THR A 3 21.74 -86.74 -14.38
CA THR A 3 22.35 -86.13 -15.58
C THR A 3 22.99 -84.79 -15.18
N ASN A 4 24.25 -84.82 -14.82
CA ASN A 4 25.10 -83.66 -14.73
C ASN A 4 25.15 -83.04 -16.15
N ASN A 5 24.37 -82.04 -16.36
CA ASN A 5 24.37 -81.30 -17.63
C ASN A 5 25.39 -80.15 -17.46
N PRO A 6 26.58 -80.21 -18.13
CA PRO A 6 27.64 -79.21 -17.95
C PRO A 6 27.21 -77.80 -18.37
N LEU A 7 26.06 -77.66 -19.04
CA LEU A 7 25.49 -76.38 -19.38
C LEU A 7 24.82 -75.67 -18.20
N LEU A 8 24.46 -76.45 -17.14
CA LEU A 8 23.86 -75.86 -15.94
C LEU A 8 24.92 -75.21 -15.01
N GLU A 9 26.19 -75.68 -15.10
CA GLU A 9 27.27 -75.05 -14.33
C GLU A 9 27.72 -73.71 -14.89
N GLN A 10 27.35 -73.39 -16.11
CA GLN A 10 27.60 -72.08 -16.76
C GLN A 10 26.53 -71.03 -16.52
N LEU A 11 25.44 -71.41 -15.88
CA LEU A 11 24.42 -70.46 -15.51
C LEU A 11 24.91 -69.59 -14.35
N ARG A 12 25.27 -68.35 -14.68
CA ARG A 12 25.48 -67.31 -13.67
C ARG A 12 24.16 -66.94 -13.05
N ASP A 13 24.11 -66.95 -11.75
CA ASP A 13 22.98 -66.49 -10.97
C ASP A 13 22.69 -65.02 -11.33
N ILE A 14 21.42 -64.71 -11.56
CA ILE A 14 20.97 -63.36 -11.87
C ILE A 14 21.08 -62.56 -10.60
N GLN A 15 22.09 -61.71 -10.51
CA GLN A 15 22.16 -60.73 -9.43
C GLN A 15 21.08 -59.67 -9.66
N LEU A 16 20.06 -59.70 -8.84
CA LEU A 16 19.07 -58.63 -8.79
C LEU A 16 19.81 -57.35 -8.36
N PRO A 17 19.64 -56.23 -9.10
CA PRO A 17 20.23 -54.97 -8.66
C PRO A 17 19.62 -54.57 -7.32
N ASP A 18 20.40 -53.95 -6.46
CA ASP A 18 19.98 -53.47 -5.17
C ASP A 18 18.76 -52.55 -5.33
N PRO A 19 17.76 -52.64 -4.47
CA PRO A 19 16.58 -51.79 -4.54
C PRO A 19 17.02 -50.34 -4.46
N VAL A 20 16.67 -49.53 -5.48
CA VAL A 20 17.00 -48.11 -5.53
C VAL A 20 16.20 -47.40 -4.43
N GLY A 21 16.88 -47.07 -3.33
CA GLY A 21 16.31 -46.33 -2.24
C GLY A 21 15.88 -44.92 -2.71
N TRP A 22 14.82 -44.35 -2.13
CA TRP A 22 14.37 -42.99 -2.40
C TRP A 22 15.37 -41.92 -1.90
N TRP A 23 16.34 -42.31 -1.11
CA TRP A 23 17.41 -41.46 -0.55
C TRP A 23 18.81 -41.97 -0.97
N PRO A 24 19.73 -41.06 -1.39
CA PRO A 24 19.63 -39.58 -1.47
C PRO A 24 18.83 -39.10 -2.68
N LEU A 25 18.10 -38.00 -2.47
CA LEU A 25 17.33 -37.33 -3.54
C LEU A 25 18.33 -36.85 -4.65
N ALA A 26 17.94 -37.07 -5.90
CA ALA A 26 18.70 -36.54 -7.03
C ALA A 26 18.85 -35.01 -6.93
N PHE A 27 19.94 -34.44 -7.38
CA PHE A 27 20.26 -33.01 -7.30
C PHE A 27 19.13 -32.11 -7.85
N SER A 28 18.43 -32.60 -8.86
CA SER A 28 17.28 -31.91 -9.46
C SER A 28 16.13 -31.63 -8.46
N TRP A 29 15.94 -32.49 -7.47
CA TRP A 29 14.93 -32.28 -6.43
C TRP A 29 15.25 -31.12 -5.50
N TRP A 30 16.53 -30.88 -5.25
CA TRP A 30 16.97 -29.74 -4.46
C TRP A 30 16.70 -28.42 -5.18
N ILE A 31 16.95 -28.38 -6.49
CA ILE A 31 16.63 -27.21 -7.33
C ILE A 31 15.12 -26.94 -7.31
N LEU A 32 14.30 -27.99 -7.47
CA LEU A 32 12.86 -27.88 -7.41
C LEU A 32 12.39 -27.35 -6.04
N LEU A 33 12.91 -27.90 -4.95
CA LEU A 33 12.58 -27.48 -3.60
C LEU A 33 12.92 -26.00 -3.35
N PHE A 34 14.13 -25.57 -3.71
CA PHE A 34 14.53 -24.17 -3.58
C PHE A 34 13.69 -23.23 -4.45
N SER A 35 13.34 -23.65 -5.66
CA SER A 35 12.43 -22.88 -6.53
C SER A 35 11.05 -22.70 -5.89
N ILE A 36 10.47 -23.75 -5.34
CA ILE A 36 9.18 -23.68 -4.67
C ILE A 36 9.24 -22.75 -3.45
N ILE A 37 10.28 -22.87 -2.62
CA ILE A 37 10.48 -21.99 -1.46
C ILE A 37 10.61 -20.54 -1.90
N ALA A 38 11.38 -20.24 -2.94
CA ALA A 38 11.56 -18.89 -3.46
C ALA A 38 10.24 -18.30 -3.97
N ILE A 39 9.44 -19.07 -4.70
CA ILE A 39 8.12 -18.65 -5.20
C ILE A 39 7.17 -18.36 -4.03
N ILE A 40 7.10 -19.26 -3.05
CA ILE A 40 6.23 -19.08 -1.88
C ILE A 40 6.64 -17.84 -1.08
N THR A 41 7.94 -17.67 -0.85
CA THR A 41 8.47 -16.51 -0.12
C THR A 41 8.16 -15.20 -0.85
N GLY A 42 8.37 -15.17 -2.16
CA GLY A 42 8.02 -14.03 -3.01
C GLY A 42 6.52 -13.71 -3.00
N ALA A 43 5.67 -14.73 -3.09
CA ALA A 43 4.22 -14.58 -3.03
C ALA A 43 3.75 -14.05 -1.67
N ILE A 44 4.31 -14.57 -0.58
CA ILE A 44 3.99 -14.09 0.79
C ILE A 44 4.43 -12.63 0.94
N TRP A 45 5.65 -12.29 0.51
CA TRP A 45 6.15 -10.92 0.59
C TRP A 45 5.27 -9.94 -0.20
N TYR A 46 4.92 -10.31 -1.44
CA TYR A 46 4.01 -9.54 -2.29
C TYR A 46 2.63 -9.35 -1.64
N TYR A 47 2.05 -10.42 -1.09
CA TYR A 47 0.75 -10.37 -0.40
C TYR A 47 0.79 -9.48 0.85
N LEU A 48 1.87 -9.56 1.64
CA LEU A 48 2.04 -8.73 2.83
C LEU A 48 2.20 -7.25 2.47
N ASP A 49 2.92 -6.94 1.38
CA ASP A 49 3.07 -5.58 0.90
C ASP A 49 1.72 -4.99 0.43
N LEU A 50 0.96 -5.73 -0.38
CA LEU A 50 -0.39 -5.32 -0.77
C LEU A 50 -1.30 -5.09 0.44
N ARG A 51 -1.23 -5.98 1.43
CA ARG A 51 -2.04 -5.87 2.65
C ARG A 51 -1.66 -4.63 3.47
N ARG A 52 -0.38 -4.33 3.62
CA ARG A 52 0.10 -3.12 4.30
C ARG A 52 -0.43 -1.85 3.64
N ARG A 53 -0.35 -1.77 2.31
CA ARG A 53 -0.87 -0.64 1.52
C ARG A 53 -2.38 -0.44 1.71
N ASN A 54 -3.14 -1.50 1.79
CA ASN A 54 -4.59 -1.43 1.99
C ASN A 54 -4.99 -1.03 3.42
N ILE A 55 -4.21 -1.44 4.42
CA ILE A 55 -4.51 -1.15 5.83
C ILE A 55 -4.40 0.36 6.11
N TYR A 56 -3.30 1.02 5.72
CA TYR A 56 -3.14 2.45 6.01
C TYR A 56 -4.17 3.30 5.26
N ARG A 57 -4.53 2.93 4.03
CA ARG A 57 -5.58 3.60 3.26
C ARG A 57 -6.94 3.51 3.95
N ARG A 58 -7.32 2.32 4.40
CA ARG A 58 -8.58 2.12 5.14
C ARG A 58 -8.60 2.90 6.45
N SER A 59 -7.52 2.84 7.22
CA SER A 59 -7.39 3.59 8.47
C SER A 59 -7.48 5.10 8.25
N ALA A 60 -6.84 5.63 7.20
CA ALA A 60 -6.91 7.04 6.86
C ALA A 60 -8.33 7.48 6.46
N LEU A 61 -9.03 6.68 5.66
CA LEU A 61 -10.42 6.97 5.28
C LEU A 61 -11.34 6.97 6.51
N GLN A 62 -11.18 6.00 7.41
CA GLN A 62 -11.94 5.94 8.65
C GLN A 62 -11.67 7.16 9.53
N GLN A 63 -10.42 7.60 9.67
CA GLN A 63 -10.07 8.81 10.42
C GLN A 63 -10.74 10.07 9.84
N ILE A 64 -10.81 10.19 8.51
CA ILE A 64 -11.53 11.31 7.86
C ILE A 64 -13.02 11.25 8.21
N ASP A 65 -13.64 10.07 8.17
CA ASP A 65 -15.06 9.92 8.50
C ASP A 65 -15.34 10.23 9.97
N GLU A 66 -14.45 9.84 10.88
CA GLU A 66 -14.53 10.17 12.30
C GLU A 66 -14.40 11.69 12.55
N ILE A 67 -13.49 12.37 11.84
CA ILE A 67 -13.33 13.83 11.91
C ILE A 67 -14.63 14.52 11.46
N MET A 68 -15.25 14.05 10.39
CA MET A 68 -16.50 14.62 9.88
C MET A 68 -17.66 14.45 10.84
N GLN A 69 -17.72 13.37 11.60
CA GLN A 69 -18.78 13.09 12.58
C GLN A 69 -18.67 13.93 13.86
N LYS A 70 -17.51 14.53 14.15
CA LYS A 70 -17.32 15.37 15.32
C LYS A 70 -18.06 16.70 15.15
N THR A 71 -19.09 16.90 15.94
CA THR A 71 -19.94 18.11 15.92
C THR A 71 -19.33 19.26 16.70
N ASP A 72 -18.42 18.98 17.62
CA ASP A 72 -17.74 19.93 18.51
C ASP A 72 -16.56 20.67 17.86
N MET A 73 -16.20 20.31 16.62
CA MET A 73 -15.07 20.91 15.89
C MET A 73 -15.56 21.88 14.83
N SER A 74 -14.94 23.07 14.79
CA SER A 74 -15.18 24.04 13.71
C SER A 74 -14.62 23.56 12.36
N ASP A 75 -15.14 24.07 11.25
CA ASP A 75 -14.81 23.61 9.90
C ASP A 75 -13.32 23.80 9.57
N ASN A 76 -12.69 24.90 10.00
CA ASN A 76 -11.26 25.13 9.82
C ASN A 76 -10.41 24.06 10.55
N VAL A 77 -10.80 23.69 11.77
CA VAL A 77 -10.13 22.64 12.56
C VAL A 77 -10.28 21.27 11.87
N LYS A 78 -11.47 20.99 11.29
CA LYS A 78 -11.70 19.76 10.53
C LYS A 78 -10.82 19.70 9.28
N ILE A 79 -10.71 20.80 8.52
CA ILE A 79 -9.83 20.87 7.33
C ILE A 79 -8.38 20.66 7.73
N SER A 80 -7.91 21.31 8.80
CA SER A 80 -6.55 21.11 9.33
C SER A 80 -6.30 19.65 9.76
N ALA A 81 -7.28 19.03 10.44
CA ALA A 81 -7.19 17.63 10.85
C ALA A 81 -7.14 16.68 9.65
N ILE A 82 -7.95 16.90 8.61
CA ILE A 82 -7.90 16.12 7.37
C ILE A 82 -6.55 16.29 6.66
N ASN A 83 -6.00 17.52 6.63
CA ASN A 83 -4.68 17.78 6.07
C ASN A 83 -3.58 17.03 6.83
N ALA A 84 -3.68 16.95 8.17
CA ALA A 84 -2.75 16.16 8.99
C ALA A 84 -2.84 14.65 8.67
N VAL A 85 -4.04 14.12 8.41
CA VAL A 85 -4.22 12.73 7.95
C VAL A 85 -3.55 12.53 6.59
N LEU A 86 -3.77 13.43 5.62
CA LEU A 86 -3.12 13.37 4.30
C LEU A 86 -1.60 13.39 4.40
N LYS A 87 -1.02 14.29 5.18
CA LYS A 87 0.43 14.35 5.43
C LYS A 87 0.96 13.05 6.02
N ARG A 88 0.22 12.43 6.95
CA ARG A 88 0.59 11.14 7.54
C ARG A 88 0.58 10.02 6.50
N VAL A 89 -0.43 9.98 5.64
CA VAL A 89 -0.51 9.03 4.52
C VAL A 89 0.65 9.22 3.57
N ALA A 90 0.95 10.46 3.16
CA ALA A 90 2.07 10.78 2.29
C ALA A 90 3.42 10.39 2.90
N LEU A 91 3.63 10.65 4.21
CA LEU A 91 4.82 10.21 4.93
C LEU A 91 4.99 8.69 4.93
N THR A 92 3.89 7.96 5.04
CA THR A 92 3.90 6.49 5.03
C THR A 92 4.17 5.93 3.63
N ALA A 93 3.62 6.59 2.60
CA ALA A 93 3.73 6.16 1.21
C ALA A 93 5.06 6.55 0.55
N TYR A 94 5.49 7.80 0.70
CA TYR A 94 6.64 8.37 -0.03
C TYR A 94 7.86 8.62 0.85
N GLY A 95 7.73 8.43 2.15
CA GLY A 95 8.82 8.59 3.11
C GLY A 95 9.03 10.04 3.57
N ARG A 96 9.77 10.15 4.68
CA ARG A 96 9.97 11.43 5.37
C ARG A 96 10.83 12.42 4.60
N LEU A 97 11.82 11.93 3.84
CA LEU A 97 12.77 12.80 3.11
C LEU A 97 12.07 13.65 2.05
N ILE A 98 11.03 13.11 1.40
CA ILE A 98 10.31 13.80 0.33
C ILE A 98 9.23 14.72 0.91
N THR A 99 8.48 14.23 1.92
CA THR A 99 7.22 14.88 2.33
C THR A 99 7.37 15.85 3.51
N ALA A 100 8.42 15.73 4.33
CA ALA A 100 8.53 16.52 5.56
C ALA A 100 8.76 18.01 5.33
N SER A 101 9.38 18.41 4.23
CA SER A 101 9.68 19.79 3.88
C SER A 101 8.58 20.48 3.07
N LEU A 102 7.55 19.71 2.64
CA LEU A 102 6.51 20.26 1.78
C LEU A 102 5.49 21.09 2.55
N HIS A 103 5.31 22.34 2.15
CA HIS A 103 4.39 23.31 2.74
C HIS A 103 3.67 24.08 1.62
N ASP A 104 2.52 24.59 1.93
CA ASP A 104 1.74 25.49 1.07
C ASP A 104 1.61 24.98 -0.39
N GLN A 105 2.03 25.78 -1.36
CA GLN A 105 1.92 25.44 -2.78
C GLN A 105 2.69 24.15 -3.14
N ALA A 106 3.91 23.99 -2.62
CA ALA A 106 4.70 22.78 -2.88
C ALA A 106 4.00 21.50 -2.40
N TRP A 107 3.19 21.59 -1.34
CA TRP A 107 2.35 20.48 -0.88
C TRP A 107 1.21 20.16 -1.85
N LEU A 108 0.55 21.18 -2.39
CA LEU A 108 -0.51 21.00 -3.39
C LEU A 108 0.00 20.43 -4.70
N ASP A 109 1.16 20.95 -5.16
CA ASP A 109 1.84 20.44 -6.36
C ASP A 109 2.20 18.96 -6.20
N PHE A 110 2.74 18.58 -5.05
CA PHE A 110 3.02 17.19 -4.73
C PHE A 110 1.76 16.31 -4.76
N LEU A 111 0.64 16.78 -4.20
CA LEU A 111 -0.63 16.04 -4.24
C LEU A 111 -1.13 15.85 -5.68
N SER A 112 -0.95 16.86 -6.55
CA SER A 112 -1.35 16.77 -7.95
C SER A 112 -0.45 15.84 -8.77
N GLU A 113 0.86 15.89 -8.55
CA GLU A 113 1.83 15.02 -9.23
C GLU A 113 1.65 13.55 -8.88
N THR A 114 1.40 13.25 -7.60
CA THR A 114 1.22 11.88 -7.11
C THR A 114 -0.15 11.27 -7.47
N ALA A 115 -1.09 12.08 -7.93
CA ALA A 115 -2.42 11.64 -8.36
C ALA A 115 -2.90 12.44 -9.59
N SER A 116 -2.10 12.49 -10.63
CA SER A 116 -2.30 13.32 -11.83
C SER A 116 -3.64 13.09 -12.56
N TYR A 117 -4.28 11.95 -12.38
CA TYR A 117 -5.61 11.65 -12.94
C TYR A 117 -6.77 12.18 -12.08
N ILE A 118 -6.49 12.74 -10.90
CA ILE A 118 -7.50 13.38 -10.06
C ILE A 118 -7.42 14.90 -10.29
N PRO A 119 -8.45 15.51 -10.89
CA PRO A 119 -8.44 16.93 -11.10
C PRO A 119 -8.37 17.66 -9.76
N GLN A 120 -7.46 18.60 -9.65
CA GLN A 120 -7.35 19.47 -8.49
C GLN A 120 -8.54 20.45 -8.52
N PRO A 121 -9.32 20.57 -7.44
CA PRO A 121 -10.40 21.57 -7.36
C PRO A 121 -9.81 22.99 -7.41
N ASP A 122 -10.55 23.90 -8.04
CA ASP A 122 -10.24 25.32 -7.97
C ASP A 122 -10.25 25.79 -6.51
N HIS A 123 -9.44 26.79 -6.17
CA HIS A 123 -9.36 27.39 -4.83
C HIS A 123 -8.84 26.48 -3.70
N LEU A 124 -8.13 25.41 -4.02
CA LEU A 124 -7.61 24.51 -3.00
C LEU A 124 -6.60 25.19 -2.06
N GLN A 125 -5.85 26.17 -2.59
CA GLN A 125 -4.94 27.02 -1.80
C GLN A 125 -5.73 27.83 -0.76
N ASP A 126 -6.88 28.41 -1.14
CA ASP A 126 -7.72 29.17 -0.23
C ASP A 126 -8.28 28.30 0.89
N VAL A 127 -8.63 27.06 0.57
CA VAL A 127 -9.09 26.06 1.56
C VAL A 127 -7.99 25.74 2.58
N LEU A 128 -6.75 25.58 2.14
CA LEU A 128 -5.61 25.35 3.07
C LEU A 128 -5.32 26.60 3.91
N ASN A 129 -5.33 27.79 3.31
CA ASN A 129 -5.13 29.03 4.03
C ASN A 129 -6.21 29.22 5.12
N PHE A 130 -7.45 28.82 4.84
CA PHE A 130 -8.54 28.82 5.82
C PHE A 130 -8.25 27.89 7.00
N ALA A 131 -7.66 26.74 6.78
CA ALA A 131 -7.32 25.77 7.84
C ALA A 131 -6.34 26.32 8.88
N TYR A 132 -5.48 27.27 8.49
CA TYR A 132 -4.45 27.86 9.37
C TYR A 132 -4.85 29.18 10.03
N LYS A 133 -6.02 29.72 9.72
CA LYS A 133 -6.51 30.94 10.38
C LYS A 133 -7.02 30.65 11.79
N PRO A 134 -6.70 31.48 12.78
CA PRO A 134 -7.25 31.31 14.12
C PRO A 134 -8.76 31.50 14.15
N SER A 135 -9.44 30.67 14.93
CA SER A 135 -10.92 30.61 15.03
C SER A 135 -11.59 31.91 15.56
N SER A 136 -10.82 32.88 16.01
CA SER A 136 -11.33 34.15 16.58
C SER A 136 -11.67 35.20 15.52
N GLU A 137 -11.32 34.98 14.25
CA GLU A 137 -11.69 35.89 13.16
C GLU A 137 -12.81 35.28 12.34
N ASP A 138 -14.03 35.27 12.91
CA ASP A 138 -15.28 34.78 12.28
C ASP A 138 -15.74 35.56 11.04
N LYS A 139 -15.00 36.59 10.64
CA LYS A 139 -15.25 37.35 9.40
C LYS A 139 -14.15 37.18 8.42
N ILE A 140 -14.10 35.99 7.85
CA ILE A 140 -13.27 35.78 6.67
C ILE A 140 -14.05 36.30 5.48
N ASP A 141 -13.55 37.39 4.92
CA ASP A 141 -13.96 37.83 3.62
C ASP A 141 -13.56 36.80 2.57
N PHE A 142 -14.40 35.78 2.36
CA PHE A 142 -14.40 34.96 1.15
C PHE A 142 -14.81 35.78 -0.08
N THR A 143 -14.69 37.10 -0.01
CA THR A 143 -15.13 38.06 -1.03
C THR A 143 -14.47 37.80 -2.38
N GLN A 144 -13.33 37.13 -2.42
CA GLN A 144 -12.66 36.78 -3.68
C GLN A 144 -13.02 35.37 -4.20
N SER A 145 -13.49 34.43 -3.36
CA SER A 145 -13.70 33.05 -3.80
C SER A 145 -15.15 32.55 -3.71
N ASN A 146 -16.10 33.34 -3.20
CA ASN A 146 -17.52 32.95 -3.00
C ASN A 146 -17.71 31.56 -2.32
N LEU A 147 -16.68 31.09 -1.57
CA LEU A 147 -16.68 29.76 -0.98
C LEU A 147 -17.16 29.84 0.48
N SER A 148 -18.28 29.21 0.80
CA SER A 148 -18.68 29.06 2.21
C SER A 148 -17.77 28.04 2.94
N PRO A 149 -17.52 28.18 4.27
CA PRO A 149 -16.71 27.27 5.06
C PRO A 149 -17.11 25.81 4.90
N ASN A 150 -18.41 25.55 4.91
CA ASN A 150 -18.97 24.20 4.72
C ASN A 150 -18.62 23.63 3.34
N ARG A 151 -18.68 24.45 2.31
CA ARG A 151 -18.33 24.06 0.94
C ARG A 151 -16.82 23.76 0.80
N ALA A 152 -15.98 24.58 1.44
CA ALA A 152 -14.54 24.35 1.48
C ALA A 152 -14.20 23.00 2.14
N LEU A 153 -14.84 22.70 3.27
CA LEU A 153 -14.66 21.42 3.97
C LEU A 153 -15.10 20.22 3.12
N GLU A 154 -16.23 20.31 2.41
CA GLU A 154 -16.69 19.25 1.52
C GLU A 154 -15.72 19.01 0.38
N ILE A 155 -15.25 20.07 -0.30
CA ILE A 155 -14.29 19.99 -1.40
C ILE A 155 -13.00 19.33 -0.91
N TRP A 156 -12.48 19.76 0.23
CA TRP A 156 -11.24 19.20 0.79
C TRP A 156 -11.39 17.73 1.19
N ARG A 157 -12.49 17.39 1.86
CA ARG A 157 -12.81 16.00 2.22
C ARG A 157 -12.85 15.08 1.00
N ASP A 158 -13.58 15.49 -0.02
CA ASP A 158 -13.78 14.67 -1.21
C ASP A 158 -12.49 14.51 -2.02
N TYR A 159 -11.70 15.57 -2.15
CA TYR A 159 -10.38 15.52 -2.74
C TYR A 159 -9.46 14.59 -1.95
N ALA A 160 -9.40 14.75 -0.62
CA ALA A 160 -8.58 13.91 0.25
C ALA A 160 -8.94 12.43 0.14
N LYS A 161 -10.23 12.09 0.13
CA LYS A 161 -10.69 10.71 -0.05
C LYS A 161 -10.31 10.13 -1.41
N LYS A 162 -10.45 10.90 -2.49
CA LYS A 162 -10.04 10.49 -3.83
C LYS A 162 -8.53 10.27 -3.89
N TRP A 163 -7.74 11.20 -3.35
CA TRP A 163 -6.30 11.10 -3.32
C TRP A 163 -5.81 9.87 -2.54
N ILE A 164 -6.35 9.60 -1.33
CA ILE A 164 -5.99 8.41 -0.53
C ILE A 164 -6.28 7.11 -1.28
N LYS A 165 -7.36 7.05 -2.06
CA LYS A 165 -7.70 5.86 -2.84
C LYS A 165 -6.81 5.68 -4.06
N GLY A 166 -6.40 6.77 -4.64
CA GLY A 166 -5.85 6.79 -5.98
C GLY A 166 -4.39 7.14 -6.13
N HIS A 167 -3.69 7.65 -5.08
CA HIS A 167 -2.28 8.01 -5.22
C HIS A 167 -1.43 6.79 -5.59
N HIS A 168 -0.48 6.99 -6.53
CA HIS A 168 0.47 5.99 -6.97
C HIS A 168 1.79 6.12 -6.22
N GLN A 169 2.34 4.99 -5.84
CA GLN A 169 3.71 4.83 -5.35
C GLN A 169 4.61 4.38 -6.48
#